data_0884b1c1d47cb850c30ae2f25e0d83d0
#
_entry.id   0884b1c1d47cb850c30ae2f25e0d83d0
#
_cell.length_a   1.000
_cell.length_b   1.000
_cell.length_c   1.000
_cell.angle_alpha   90.00
_cell.angle_beta   90.00
_cell.angle_gamma   90.00
#
_symmetry.space_group_name_H-M   'P 1'
#
loop_
_entity.id
_entity.type
_entity.pdbx_description
1 polymer ?
#
loop_
_entity_poly.entity_id
_entity_poly.type
_entity_poly.pdbx_seq_one_letter_code
_entity_poly.pdbx_strand_id
1 'polypeptide(L)'
;MRIFKRNYGDFWILKCDISKFFYNIDKNILFDILSKYIADKKLLDFTHLLIFDSTYNMNKKGIPIGNYTSQFFANIYMNELDQYVKHILKCKYYVRYMDDFIILLKTKQECIEVKKLIETFIDSHLELKLNDKSRYYPYSMGVNFCGYRTFTTHRLLRVSSKTKIKNNVKKWNKLWHLNKLDTKQAIMSITSWLRSFKSL
;
A
#
# COMPACT_ATOMS: atom_id res chain seq x y z
N MET A 1 -7.32 9.58 12.02
CA MET A 1 -7.83 8.94 13.23
C MET A 1 -8.24 9.94 14.32
N ARG A 2 -7.39 10.89 14.77
CA ARG A 2 -7.74 11.88 15.84
C ARG A 2 -8.99 12.69 15.49
N ILE A 3 -9.05 13.25 14.29
CA ILE A 3 -10.21 14.05 13.82
C ILE A 3 -11.47 13.18 13.78
N PHE A 4 -11.39 11.95 13.31
CA PHE A 4 -12.54 11.05 13.26
C PHE A 4 -13.06 10.75 14.68
N LYS A 5 -12.15 10.41 15.61
CA LYS A 5 -12.48 10.15 17.02
C LYS A 5 -13.17 11.35 17.65
N ARG A 6 -12.66 12.57 17.41
CA ARG A 6 -13.27 13.80 17.92
C ARG A 6 -14.66 14.06 17.39
N ASN A 7 -14.90 13.77 16.11
CA ASN A 7 -16.17 14.09 15.44
C ASN A 7 -17.26 13.01 15.65
N TYR A 8 -16.88 11.74 15.80
CA TYR A 8 -17.80 10.61 15.76
C TYR A 8 -17.67 9.64 16.96
N GLY A 9 -16.74 9.88 17.88
CA GLY A 9 -16.50 8.98 19.01
C GLY A 9 -15.78 7.70 18.59
N ASP A 10 -16.27 6.56 19.05
CA ASP A 10 -15.70 5.26 18.72
C ASP A 10 -15.97 4.88 17.26
N PHE A 11 -15.03 4.17 16.64
CA PHE A 11 -15.10 3.86 15.23
C PHE A 11 -14.38 2.55 14.87
N TRP A 12 -14.61 2.11 13.65
CA TRP A 12 -13.99 0.92 13.08
C TRP A 12 -13.04 1.28 11.97
N ILE A 13 -12.06 0.44 11.78
CA ILE A 13 -11.05 0.55 10.73
C ILE A 13 -11.23 -0.63 9.79
N LEU A 14 -11.51 -0.36 8.53
CA LEU A 14 -11.41 -1.33 7.45
C LEU A 14 -10.03 -1.17 6.84
N LYS A 15 -9.21 -2.21 6.94
CA LYS A 15 -7.89 -2.29 6.30
C LYS A 15 -7.89 -3.38 5.25
N CYS A 16 -7.57 -3.00 4.03
CA CYS A 16 -7.52 -3.87 2.86
C CYS A 16 -6.16 -3.81 2.18
N ASP A 17 -5.85 -4.88 1.50
CA ASP A 17 -4.65 -5.09 0.71
C ASP A 17 -5.04 -5.88 -0.55
N ILE A 18 -4.43 -5.60 -1.70
CA ILE A 18 -4.71 -6.32 -2.95
C ILE A 18 -3.81 -7.54 -3.06
N SER A 19 -4.39 -8.67 -3.42
CA SER A 19 -3.65 -9.92 -3.58
C SER A 19 -2.71 -9.86 -4.79
N LYS A 20 -1.40 -10.05 -4.57
CA LYS A 20 -0.36 -10.11 -5.63
C LYS A 20 -0.51 -8.98 -6.67
N PHE A 21 -0.72 -7.75 -6.21
CA PHE A 21 -1.15 -6.60 -7.00
C PHE A 21 -0.41 -6.47 -8.33
N PHE A 22 0.92 -6.28 -8.33
CA PHE A 22 1.71 -6.08 -9.56
C PHE A 22 1.63 -7.25 -10.54
N TYR A 23 1.41 -8.46 -10.06
CA TYR A 23 1.27 -9.65 -10.89
C TYR A 23 -0.13 -9.79 -11.51
N ASN A 24 -1.14 -9.16 -10.92
CA ASN A 24 -2.55 -9.30 -11.30
C ASN A 24 -3.10 -8.08 -12.07
N ILE A 25 -2.32 -7.01 -12.26
CA ILE A 25 -2.72 -5.89 -13.11
C ILE A 25 -2.97 -6.40 -14.53
N ASP A 26 -4.20 -6.24 -15.03
CA ASP A 26 -4.52 -6.54 -16.43
C ASP A 26 -4.00 -5.42 -17.33
N LYS A 27 -3.19 -5.80 -18.33
CA LYS A 27 -2.52 -4.86 -19.22
C LYS A 27 -3.50 -4.13 -20.14
N ASN A 28 -4.58 -4.80 -20.58
CA ASN A 28 -5.59 -4.17 -21.43
C ASN A 28 -6.39 -3.13 -20.64
N ILE A 29 -6.87 -3.49 -19.45
CA ILE A 29 -7.57 -2.55 -18.57
C ILE A 29 -6.68 -1.35 -18.23
N LEU A 30 -5.38 -1.58 -17.93
CA LEU A 30 -4.42 -0.51 -17.68
C LEU A 30 -4.29 0.41 -18.90
N PHE A 31 -4.16 -0.15 -20.09
CA PHE A 31 -4.03 0.62 -21.31
C PHE A 31 -5.31 1.39 -21.63
N ASP A 32 -6.48 0.79 -21.44
CA ASP A 32 -7.78 1.44 -21.61
C ASP A 32 -7.97 2.62 -20.65
N ILE A 33 -7.51 2.48 -19.39
CA ILE A 33 -7.53 3.59 -18.43
C ILE A 33 -6.63 4.72 -18.91
N LEU A 34 -5.38 4.42 -19.31
CA LEU A 34 -4.41 5.42 -19.77
C LEU A 34 -4.86 6.14 -21.03
N SER A 35 -5.48 5.43 -21.97
CA SER A 35 -5.96 6.00 -23.24
C SER A 35 -7.03 7.08 -23.04
N LYS A 36 -7.74 7.08 -21.91
CA LYS A 36 -8.69 8.15 -21.56
C LYS A 36 -8.02 9.48 -21.21
N TYR A 37 -6.75 9.43 -20.78
CA TYR A 37 -6.00 10.60 -20.30
C TYR A 37 -4.92 11.07 -21.28
N ILE A 38 -4.48 10.21 -22.20
CA ILE A 38 -3.40 10.50 -23.15
C ILE A 38 -4.02 10.77 -24.54
N ALA A 39 -4.06 12.04 -24.95
CA ALA A 39 -4.55 12.44 -26.27
C ALA A 39 -3.47 12.35 -27.36
N ASP A 40 -2.19 12.46 -27.01
CA ASP A 40 -1.09 12.38 -27.97
C ASP A 40 -0.87 10.93 -28.42
N LYS A 41 -1.02 10.70 -29.73
CA LYS A 41 -0.92 9.37 -30.32
C LYS A 41 0.47 8.75 -30.19
N LYS A 42 1.54 9.55 -30.35
CA LYS A 42 2.92 9.03 -30.23
C LYS A 42 3.23 8.60 -28.80
N LEU A 43 2.74 9.38 -27.82
CA LEU A 43 2.88 9.03 -26.41
C LEU A 43 2.05 7.78 -26.07
N LEU A 44 0.86 7.63 -26.65
CA LEU A 44 0.02 6.46 -26.46
C LEU A 44 0.67 5.20 -27.04
N ASP A 45 1.22 5.28 -28.26
CA ASP A 45 1.96 4.19 -28.89
C ASP A 45 3.20 3.79 -28.07
N PHE A 46 3.95 4.77 -27.55
CA PHE A 46 5.07 4.52 -26.66
C PHE A 46 4.63 3.87 -25.34
N THR A 47 3.52 4.33 -24.77
CA THR A 47 2.94 3.74 -23.54
C THR A 47 2.50 2.29 -23.79
N HIS A 48 1.92 2.00 -24.95
CA HIS A 48 1.59 0.64 -25.36
C HIS A 48 2.83 -0.25 -25.37
N LEU A 49 3.93 0.20 -26.00
CA LEU A 49 5.21 -0.53 -25.98
C LEU A 49 5.68 -0.81 -24.55
N LEU A 50 5.65 0.18 -23.66
CA LEU A 50 6.06 0.01 -22.25
C LEU A 50 5.24 -1.03 -21.48
N ILE A 51 3.96 -1.18 -21.82
CA ILE A 51 3.06 -2.11 -21.12
C ILE A 51 3.14 -3.52 -21.71
N PHE A 52 3.18 -3.64 -23.04
CA PHE A 52 3.01 -4.91 -23.75
C PHE A 52 4.33 -5.50 -24.23
N ASP A 53 5.31 -4.67 -24.62
CA ASP A 53 6.62 -5.13 -25.06
C ASP A 53 7.51 -5.43 -23.86
N SER A 54 7.15 -6.42 -23.12
CA SER A 54 8.03 -6.94 -22.10
C SER A 54 8.62 -8.25 -22.59
N THR A 55 9.89 -8.23 -22.92
CA THR A 55 10.74 -9.41 -23.02
C THR A 55 10.67 -10.30 -21.76
N TYR A 56 10.03 -9.79 -20.71
CA TYR A 56 9.90 -10.42 -19.40
C TYR A 56 8.58 -11.15 -19.16
N ASN A 57 7.51 -10.89 -19.92
CA ASN A 57 6.24 -11.55 -19.62
C ASN A 57 5.24 -11.49 -20.80
N MET A 58 5.08 -12.58 -21.53
CA MET A 58 4.04 -12.73 -22.58
C MET A 58 2.62 -12.85 -22.00
N ASN A 59 2.46 -12.84 -20.68
CA ASN A 59 1.16 -12.99 -20.04
C ASN A 59 0.31 -11.70 -20.18
N LYS A 60 -1.00 -11.88 -20.30
CA LYS A 60 -2.00 -10.82 -20.32
C LYS A 60 -1.95 -9.95 -19.04
N LYS A 61 -1.51 -10.52 -17.92
CA LYS A 61 -1.46 -9.88 -16.60
C LYS A 61 -0.03 -9.69 -16.12
N GLY A 62 0.13 -8.66 -15.28
CA GLY A 62 1.35 -8.34 -14.59
C GLY A 62 2.21 -7.26 -15.27
N ILE A 63 2.77 -6.40 -14.44
CA ILE A 63 3.76 -5.39 -14.83
C ILE A 63 5.06 -5.60 -14.05
N PRO A 64 6.24 -5.25 -14.63
CA PRO A 64 7.53 -5.48 -14.00
C PRO A 64 7.64 -4.81 -12.63
N ILE A 65 8.16 -5.54 -11.63
CA ILE A 65 8.44 -4.97 -10.31
C ILE A 65 9.80 -4.28 -10.32
N GLY A 66 9.88 -3.07 -9.76
CA GLY A 66 11.12 -2.32 -9.62
C GLY A 66 11.31 -1.20 -10.64
N ASN A 67 10.53 -1.14 -11.69
CA ASN A 67 10.54 -0.03 -12.64
C ASN A 67 9.73 1.17 -12.11
N TYR A 68 10.23 2.38 -12.32
CA TYR A 68 9.50 3.62 -11.95
C TYR A 68 8.16 3.74 -12.69
N THR A 69 8.13 3.39 -13.98
CA THR A 69 6.92 3.37 -14.81
C THR A 69 5.86 2.43 -14.24
N SER A 70 6.26 1.26 -13.74
CA SER A 70 5.32 0.31 -13.15
C SER A 70 4.64 0.84 -11.88
N GLN A 71 5.37 1.58 -11.04
CA GLN A 71 4.79 2.22 -9.86
C GLN A 71 3.79 3.32 -10.26
N PHE A 72 4.10 4.08 -11.30
CA PHE A 72 3.22 5.10 -11.85
C PHE A 72 1.94 4.47 -12.41
N PHE A 73 2.07 3.46 -13.26
CA PHE A 73 0.95 2.73 -13.84
C PHE A 73 0.07 2.05 -12.79
N ALA A 74 0.68 1.45 -11.79
CA ALA A 74 -0.02 0.86 -10.65
C ALA A 74 -0.88 1.88 -9.89
N ASN A 75 -0.38 3.11 -9.70
CA ASN A 75 -1.13 4.18 -9.06
C ASN A 75 -2.29 4.68 -9.93
N ILE A 76 -2.11 4.77 -11.24
CA ILE A 76 -3.20 5.13 -12.18
C ILE A 76 -4.28 4.04 -12.19
N TYR A 77 -3.88 2.78 -12.24
CA TYR A 77 -4.81 1.65 -12.17
C TYR A 77 -5.68 1.68 -10.91
N MET A 78 -5.07 1.93 -9.76
CA MET A 78 -5.78 2.01 -8.48
C MET A 78 -6.54 3.32 -8.27
N ASN A 79 -6.32 4.35 -9.12
CA ASN A 79 -7.10 5.57 -9.06
C ASN A 79 -8.59 5.32 -9.34
N GLU A 80 -8.93 4.32 -10.15
CA GLU A 80 -10.33 3.92 -10.38
C GLU A 80 -11.00 3.53 -9.04
N LEU A 81 -10.30 2.78 -8.18
CA LEU A 81 -10.78 2.47 -6.83
C LEU A 81 -10.86 3.74 -5.97
N ASP A 82 -9.89 4.66 -6.07
CA ASP A 82 -9.91 5.92 -5.31
C ASP A 82 -11.15 6.75 -5.65
N GLN A 83 -11.49 6.86 -6.94
CA GLN A 83 -12.68 7.56 -7.41
C GLN A 83 -13.95 6.88 -6.91
N TYR A 84 -14.04 5.56 -7.01
CA TYR A 84 -15.18 4.79 -6.51
C TYR A 84 -15.39 4.99 -5.00
N VAL A 85 -14.34 4.82 -4.20
CA VAL A 85 -14.42 4.95 -2.73
C VAL A 85 -14.79 6.38 -2.32
N LYS A 86 -14.24 7.40 -2.98
CA LYS A 86 -14.48 8.79 -2.60
C LYS A 86 -15.79 9.36 -3.14
N HIS A 87 -16.16 9.05 -4.36
CA HIS A 87 -17.27 9.71 -5.04
C HIS A 87 -18.55 8.87 -5.06
N ILE A 88 -18.44 7.55 -5.13
CA ILE A 88 -19.62 6.65 -5.13
C ILE A 88 -19.93 6.19 -3.70
N LEU A 89 -18.96 5.62 -2.99
CA LEU A 89 -19.16 5.20 -1.60
C LEU A 89 -19.12 6.37 -0.60
N LYS A 90 -18.68 7.56 -1.04
CA LYS A 90 -18.57 8.78 -0.23
C LYS A 90 -17.78 8.61 1.07
N CYS A 91 -16.79 7.71 1.07
CA CYS A 91 -15.94 7.44 2.22
C CYS A 91 -14.90 8.56 2.38
N LYS A 92 -15.22 9.57 3.19
CA LYS A 92 -14.39 10.77 3.41
C LYS A 92 -13.02 10.43 4.00
N TYR A 93 -12.92 9.46 4.90
CA TYR A 93 -11.71 9.12 5.64
C TYR A 93 -11.06 7.86 5.04
N TYR A 94 -10.52 8.03 3.87
CA TYR A 94 -9.83 7.03 3.06
C TYR A 94 -8.38 7.43 2.84
N VAL A 95 -7.46 6.48 2.91
CA VAL A 95 -6.05 6.65 2.56
C VAL A 95 -5.53 5.37 1.93
N ARG A 96 -4.79 5.51 0.84
CA ARG A 96 -4.12 4.41 0.14
C ARG A 96 -2.62 4.70 0.01
N TYR A 97 -1.84 3.64 0.11
CA TYR A 97 -0.45 3.60 -0.28
C TYR A 97 -0.23 2.35 -1.14
N MET A 98 -0.10 2.54 -2.45
CA MET A 98 -0.05 1.49 -3.46
C MET A 98 -1.30 0.59 -3.39
N ASP A 99 -1.15 -0.67 -3.00
CA ASP A 99 -2.17 -1.70 -2.85
C ASP A 99 -2.78 -1.78 -1.43
N ASP A 100 -2.12 -1.18 -0.44
CA ASP A 100 -2.57 -1.16 0.97
C ASP A 100 -3.43 0.09 1.23
N PHE A 101 -4.66 -0.07 1.70
CA PHE A 101 -5.55 1.04 1.99
C PHE A 101 -6.38 0.87 3.25
N ILE A 102 -6.84 2.00 3.77
CA ILE A 102 -7.57 2.09 5.04
C ILE A 102 -8.77 3.01 4.86
N ILE A 103 -9.90 2.60 5.41
CA ILE A 103 -11.12 3.40 5.52
C ILE A 103 -11.53 3.44 6.99
N LEU A 104 -11.88 4.63 7.49
CA LEU A 104 -12.46 4.78 8.82
C LEU A 104 -13.97 4.90 8.69
N LEU A 105 -14.69 4.08 9.41
CA LEU A 105 -16.14 3.94 9.37
C LEU A 105 -16.71 3.95 10.80
N LYS A 106 -17.97 4.32 10.96
CA LYS A 106 -18.57 4.46 12.30
C LYS A 106 -18.86 3.11 12.94
N THR A 107 -19.32 2.14 12.16
CA THR A 107 -19.78 0.86 12.66
C THR A 107 -19.08 -0.33 12.01
N LYS A 108 -19.14 -1.48 12.66
CA LYS A 108 -18.69 -2.76 12.10
C LYS A 108 -19.52 -3.13 10.87
N GLN A 109 -20.80 -2.85 10.89
CA GLN A 109 -21.71 -3.18 9.80
C GLN A 109 -21.34 -2.40 8.53
N GLU A 110 -21.07 -1.08 8.64
CA GLU A 110 -20.56 -0.28 7.55
C GLU A 110 -19.26 -0.87 6.96
N CYS A 111 -18.35 -1.38 7.80
CA CYS A 111 -17.13 -2.03 7.32
C CYS A 111 -17.40 -3.27 6.47
N ILE A 112 -18.39 -4.08 6.86
CA ILE A 112 -18.78 -5.30 6.13
C ILE A 112 -19.37 -4.92 4.77
N GLU A 113 -20.27 -3.97 4.74
CA GLU A 113 -20.96 -3.50 3.53
C GLU A 113 -19.97 -2.84 2.54
N VAL A 114 -19.17 -1.90 3.04
CA VAL A 114 -18.15 -1.22 2.22
C VAL A 114 -17.12 -2.20 1.68
N LYS A 115 -16.68 -3.17 2.49
CA LYS A 115 -15.75 -4.22 2.04
C LYS A 115 -16.34 -5.01 0.88
N LYS A 116 -17.59 -5.46 1.00
CA LYS A 116 -18.29 -6.22 -0.06
C LYS A 116 -18.43 -5.40 -1.35
N LEU A 117 -18.81 -4.12 -1.24
CA LEU A 117 -18.92 -3.23 -2.40
C LEU A 117 -17.58 -3.04 -3.10
N ILE A 118 -16.49 -2.87 -2.34
CA ILE A 118 -15.14 -2.78 -2.88
C ILE A 118 -14.73 -4.10 -3.56
N GLU A 119 -14.97 -5.24 -2.93
CA GLU A 119 -14.68 -6.56 -3.53
C GLU A 119 -15.39 -6.74 -4.88
N THR A 120 -16.66 -6.41 -4.95
CA THR A 120 -17.43 -6.46 -6.21
C THR A 120 -16.84 -5.52 -7.26
N PHE A 121 -16.52 -4.28 -6.87
CA PHE A 121 -15.97 -3.28 -7.80
C PHE A 121 -14.61 -3.69 -8.37
N ILE A 122 -13.66 -4.09 -7.52
CA ILE A 122 -12.31 -4.45 -8.00
C ILE A 122 -12.31 -5.74 -8.82
N ASP A 123 -13.20 -6.69 -8.52
CA ASP A 123 -13.34 -7.92 -9.31
C ASP A 123 -13.92 -7.61 -10.70
N SER A 124 -14.99 -6.83 -10.79
CA SER A 124 -15.69 -6.56 -12.04
C SER A 124 -15.02 -5.51 -12.94
N HIS A 125 -14.33 -4.49 -12.37
CA HIS A 125 -13.76 -3.37 -13.13
C HIS A 125 -12.24 -3.45 -13.29
N LEU A 126 -11.55 -4.09 -12.36
CA LEU A 126 -10.09 -4.14 -12.32
C LEU A 126 -9.54 -5.57 -12.37
N GLU A 127 -10.39 -6.57 -12.44
CA GLU A 127 -10.00 -7.99 -12.37
C GLU A 127 -9.00 -8.30 -11.24
N LEU A 128 -9.17 -7.60 -10.10
CA LEU A 128 -8.35 -7.75 -8.90
C LEU A 128 -9.14 -8.40 -7.76
N LYS A 129 -8.42 -8.94 -6.79
CA LYS A 129 -9.01 -9.53 -5.57
C LYS A 129 -8.37 -8.97 -4.32
N LEU A 130 -9.17 -8.78 -3.26
CA LEU A 130 -8.62 -8.48 -1.95
C LEU A 130 -7.81 -9.66 -1.42
N ASN A 131 -6.75 -9.35 -0.68
CA ASN A 131 -5.99 -10.33 0.07
C ASN A 131 -6.85 -10.85 1.25
N ASP A 132 -6.77 -12.13 1.57
CA ASP A 132 -7.47 -12.77 2.70
C ASP A 132 -7.15 -12.14 4.06
N LYS A 133 -6.02 -11.40 4.15
CA LYS A 133 -5.63 -10.62 5.33
C LYS A 133 -6.42 -9.31 5.48
N SER A 134 -7.24 -8.94 4.51
CA SER A 134 -8.10 -7.76 4.57
C SER A 134 -9.16 -7.94 5.65
N ARG A 135 -9.17 -7.03 6.63
CA ARG A 135 -9.98 -7.16 7.85
C ARG A 135 -10.46 -5.82 8.38
N TYR A 136 -11.46 -5.88 9.22
CA TYR A 136 -11.95 -4.74 9.99
C TYR A 136 -11.80 -5.00 11.49
N TYR A 137 -11.55 -3.95 12.26
CA TYR A 137 -11.33 -4.03 13.69
C TYR A 137 -11.55 -2.66 14.35
N PRO A 138 -11.80 -2.62 15.69
CA PRO A 138 -12.01 -1.36 16.38
C PRO A 138 -10.73 -0.50 16.43
N TYR A 139 -10.90 0.81 16.43
CA TYR A 139 -9.80 1.80 16.42
C TYR A 139 -8.82 1.63 17.58
N SER A 140 -9.28 1.08 18.72
CA SER A 140 -8.46 0.86 19.92
C SER A 140 -7.28 -0.09 19.67
N MET A 141 -7.38 -0.96 18.68
CA MET A 141 -6.29 -1.85 18.29
C MET A 141 -5.15 -1.11 17.55
N GLY A 142 -5.36 0.15 17.13
CA GLY A 142 -4.42 0.86 16.27
C GLY A 142 -4.27 0.24 14.89
N VAL A 143 -3.74 0.96 13.93
CA VAL A 143 -3.58 0.53 12.54
C VAL A 143 -2.12 0.42 12.13
N ASN A 144 -1.73 -0.72 11.56
CA ASN A 144 -0.43 -0.90 10.93
C ASN A 144 -0.49 -0.37 9.49
N PHE A 145 0.23 0.72 9.22
CA PHE A 145 0.28 1.35 7.90
C PHE A 145 1.63 2.04 7.69
N CYS A 146 2.22 1.91 6.50
CA CYS A 146 3.50 2.54 6.15
C CYS A 146 4.60 2.37 7.22
N GLY A 147 4.73 1.18 7.80
CA GLY A 147 5.80 0.88 8.77
C GLY A 147 5.51 1.26 10.23
N TYR A 148 4.37 1.90 10.50
CA TYR A 148 3.97 2.34 11.83
C TYR A 148 2.69 1.63 12.30
N ARG A 149 2.53 1.54 13.61
CA ARG A 149 1.25 1.27 14.27
C ARG A 149 0.70 2.56 14.84
N THR A 150 -0.32 3.11 14.20
CA THR A 150 -0.91 4.41 14.53
C THR A 150 -2.15 4.22 15.40
N PHE A 151 -2.18 4.94 16.53
CA PHE A 151 -3.34 5.07 17.42
C PHE A 151 -3.93 6.49 17.32
N THR A 152 -5.00 6.74 18.03
CA THR A 152 -5.60 8.10 18.11
C THR A 152 -4.74 9.08 18.89
N THR A 153 -3.93 8.61 19.83
CA THR A 153 -3.09 9.42 20.74
C THR A 153 -1.62 9.45 20.33
N HIS A 154 -1.09 8.33 19.84
CA HIS A 154 0.35 8.16 19.58
C HIS A 154 0.61 7.24 18.39
N ARG A 155 1.87 7.17 17.97
CA ARG A 155 2.36 6.22 16.97
C ARG A 155 3.48 5.36 17.56
N LEU A 156 3.54 4.11 17.13
CA LEU A 156 4.60 3.18 17.47
C LEU A 156 5.24 2.65 16.19
N LEU A 157 6.52 2.32 16.25
CA LEU A 157 7.12 1.54 15.18
C LEU A 157 6.53 0.14 15.14
N ARG A 158 6.39 -0.38 13.93
CA ARG A 158 5.95 -1.76 13.71
C ARG A 158 6.89 -2.74 14.42
N VAL A 159 6.32 -3.78 15.03
CA VAL A 159 7.09 -4.80 15.76
C VAL A 159 8.20 -5.42 14.89
N SER A 160 7.91 -5.70 13.62
CA SER A 160 8.91 -6.22 12.67
C SER A 160 10.13 -5.31 12.51
N SER A 161 9.93 -3.99 12.47
CA SER A 161 11.04 -3.01 12.38
C SER A 161 11.90 -3.02 13.65
N LYS A 162 11.26 -3.11 14.83
CA LYS A 162 11.97 -3.25 16.12
C LYS A 162 12.75 -4.56 16.20
N THR A 163 12.16 -5.66 15.76
CA THR A 163 12.82 -6.98 15.76
C THR A 163 14.01 -6.99 14.80
N LYS A 164 13.87 -6.40 13.61
CA LYS A 164 14.96 -6.30 12.63
C LYS A 164 16.18 -5.59 13.20
N ILE A 165 15.98 -4.42 13.84
CA ILE A 165 17.13 -3.69 14.43
C ILE A 165 17.76 -4.45 15.61
N LYS A 166 16.94 -5.07 16.49
CA LYS A 166 17.47 -5.92 17.57
C LYS A 166 18.34 -7.05 17.03
N ASN A 167 17.91 -7.73 15.97
CA ASN A 167 18.69 -8.80 15.35
C ASN A 167 19.97 -8.28 14.69
N ASN A 168 19.90 -7.11 14.03
CA ASN A 168 21.09 -6.47 13.48
C ASN A 168 22.11 -6.11 14.59
N VAL A 169 21.66 -5.53 15.70
CA VAL A 169 22.53 -5.20 16.82
C VAL A 169 23.20 -6.46 17.39
N LYS A 170 22.45 -7.55 17.57
CA LYS A 170 23.02 -8.84 18.00
C LYS A 170 24.08 -9.36 17.01
N LYS A 171 23.81 -9.26 15.70
CA LYS A 171 24.77 -9.65 14.65
C LYS A 171 26.03 -8.79 14.70
N TRP A 172 25.88 -7.47 14.81
CA TRP A 172 27.02 -6.54 14.89
C TRP A 172 27.86 -6.77 16.12
N ASN A 173 27.27 -7.05 17.27
CA ASN A 173 28.00 -7.38 18.48
C ASN A 173 28.88 -8.64 18.29
N LYS A 174 28.34 -9.68 17.65
CA LYS A 174 29.14 -10.88 17.33
C LYS A 174 30.30 -10.55 16.37
N LEU A 175 30.07 -9.75 15.34
CA LEU A 175 31.09 -9.35 14.38
C LEU A 175 32.15 -8.46 15.02
N TRP A 176 31.78 -7.62 15.97
CA TRP A 176 32.70 -6.80 16.78
C TRP A 176 33.68 -7.66 17.54
N HIS A 177 33.19 -8.63 18.32
CA HIS A 177 34.04 -9.56 19.05
C HIS A 177 34.99 -10.41 18.18
N LEU A 178 34.64 -10.58 16.91
CA LEU A 178 35.47 -11.28 15.92
C LEU A 178 36.40 -10.32 15.13
N ASN A 179 36.46 -9.03 15.46
CA ASN A 179 37.16 -7.99 14.70
C ASN A 179 36.79 -7.92 13.21
N LYS A 180 35.52 -8.31 12.87
CA LYS A 180 35.00 -8.37 11.49
C LYS A 180 33.87 -7.36 11.23
N LEU A 181 33.60 -6.43 12.16
CA LEU A 181 32.53 -5.46 11.96
C LEU A 181 32.97 -4.31 11.07
N ASP A 182 32.24 -4.10 9.98
CA ASP A 182 32.26 -2.82 9.25
C ASP A 182 31.49 -1.76 10.04
N THR A 183 32.23 -0.95 10.78
CA THR A 183 31.66 0.10 11.65
C THR A 183 30.93 1.19 10.84
N LYS A 184 31.40 1.53 9.63
CA LYS A 184 30.73 2.51 8.76
C LYS A 184 29.34 2.01 8.36
N GLN A 185 29.25 0.77 7.90
CA GLN A 185 27.97 0.16 7.50
C GLN A 185 27.00 0.04 8.69
N ALA A 186 27.48 -0.33 9.87
CA ALA A 186 26.67 -0.41 11.09
C ALA A 186 26.13 0.97 11.49
N ILE A 187 26.97 2.02 11.48
CA ILE A 187 26.57 3.41 11.78
C ILE A 187 25.54 3.91 10.74
N MET A 188 25.76 3.69 9.46
CA MET A 188 24.82 4.08 8.41
C MET A 188 23.44 3.42 8.61
N SER A 189 23.42 2.13 8.93
CA SER A 189 22.20 1.38 9.19
C SER A 189 21.44 1.88 10.42
N ILE A 190 22.14 2.17 11.53
CA ILE A 190 21.54 2.75 12.75
C ILE A 190 21.01 4.16 12.47
N THR A 191 21.81 4.99 11.80
CA THR A 191 21.41 6.38 11.48
C THR A 191 20.17 6.42 10.58
N SER A 192 20.10 5.57 9.56
CA SER A 192 18.92 5.42 8.70
C SER A 192 17.69 5.01 9.51
N TRP A 193 17.86 4.05 10.41
CA TRP A 193 16.78 3.61 11.29
C TRP A 193 16.34 4.70 12.27
N LEU A 194 17.28 5.44 12.88
CA LEU A 194 16.97 6.56 13.79
C LEU A 194 16.26 7.71 13.05
N ARG A 195 16.60 7.99 11.80
CA ARG A 195 15.89 9.00 10.99
C ARG A 195 14.42 8.67 10.82
N SER A 196 14.05 7.38 10.75
CA SER A 196 12.64 6.98 10.69
C SER A 196 11.85 7.32 11.97
N PHE A 197 12.51 7.65 13.09
CA PHE A 197 11.85 8.12 14.32
C PHE A 197 11.63 9.63 14.34
N LYS A 198 12.48 10.43 13.69
CA LYS A 198 12.35 11.90 13.72
C LYS A 198 11.11 12.41 13.01
N SER A 199 10.42 11.55 12.25
CA SER A 199 9.11 11.84 11.61
C SER A 199 7.90 11.46 12.48
N LEU A 200 8.12 11.07 13.73
CA LEU A 200 7.07 10.77 14.73
C LEU A 200 6.71 12.01 15.54
#